data_087c45ef339b9892b5659593da822f9b
#
_entry.id   087c45ef339b9892b5659593da822f9b
#
_cell.length_a   1.000
_cell.length_b   1.000
_cell.length_c   1.000
_cell.angle_alpha   90.00
_cell.angle_beta   90.00
_cell.angle_gamma   90.00
#
_symmetry.space_group_name_H-M   'P 1'
#
loop_
_entity.id
_entity.type
_entity.pdbx_description
1 polymer ?
#
loop_
_entity_poly.entity_id
_entity_poly.type
_entity_poly.pdbx_seq_one_letter_code
_entity_poly.pdbx_strand_id
1 'polypeptide(L)'
;MTQSRLAVVTGASSGIGAATARQLAEAGFEVICAARRTERIEALDAEIGGRALTCDVTSDADVARLADEVGGRLDVLVNSAGGAFGLSPVAQADISEWDRMYQLNVLGTERDTRALLPAVVAARGAVVFVTSTAADAAYEGGAGYCGVKAAERMLAGSLRLEFYDQPVRITEISPGMVRTDEFSLVRLGDPAL
;
A
#
# COMPACT_ATOMS: atom_id res chain seq x y z
N MET A 1 25.39 -4.57 18.77
CA MET A 1 24.91 -4.84 17.42
C MET A 1 23.70 -3.93 17.21
N THR A 2 23.74 -3.01 16.27
CA THR A 2 22.56 -2.21 15.91
C THR A 2 21.53 -3.15 15.28
N GLN A 3 20.36 -3.24 15.89
CA GLN A 3 19.25 -4.05 15.35
C GLN A 3 18.93 -3.54 13.94
N SER A 4 18.81 -4.44 12.96
CA SER A 4 18.41 -4.10 11.59
C SER A 4 17.05 -3.41 11.62
N ARG A 5 16.87 -2.34 10.84
CA ARG A 5 15.57 -1.66 10.70
C ARG A 5 14.71 -2.48 9.77
N LEU A 6 13.46 -2.74 10.16
CA LEU A 6 12.51 -3.51 9.40
C LEU A 6 11.49 -2.61 8.69
N ALA A 7 11.22 -2.88 7.42
CA ALA A 7 10.16 -2.25 6.65
C ALA A 7 9.22 -3.29 6.04
N VAL A 8 7.94 -2.97 5.97
CA VAL A 8 6.94 -3.72 5.19
C VAL A 8 6.48 -2.83 4.05
N VAL A 9 6.44 -3.38 2.84
CA VAL A 9 5.84 -2.73 1.67
C VAL A 9 4.74 -3.62 1.13
N THR A 10 3.48 -3.19 1.23
CA THR A 10 2.35 -3.87 0.58
C THR A 10 2.26 -3.44 -0.88
N GLY A 11 1.75 -4.31 -1.76
CA GLY A 11 1.75 -4.06 -3.20
C GLY A 11 3.15 -4.06 -3.84
N ALA A 12 4.14 -4.72 -3.23
CA ALA A 12 5.54 -4.71 -3.65
C ALA A 12 5.82 -5.42 -4.98
N SER A 13 4.85 -6.09 -5.59
CA SER A 13 5.06 -6.88 -6.82
C SER A 13 5.23 -6.05 -8.10
N SER A 14 5.03 -4.73 -8.07
CA SER A 14 5.19 -3.84 -9.24
C SER A 14 5.21 -2.36 -8.86
N GLY A 15 5.49 -1.51 -9.85
CA GLY A 15 5.30 -0.06 -9.81
C GLY A 15 5.94 0.63 -8.60
N ILE A 16 5.18 1.50 -7.97
CA ILE A 16 5.64 2.32 -6.82
C ILE A 16 6.07 1.42 -5.66
N GLY A 17 5.32 0.35 -5.36
CA GLY A 17 5.66 -0.57 -4.27
C GLY A 17 7.01 -1.25 -4.47
N ALA A 18 7.27 -1.81 -5.66
CA ALA A 18 8.55 -2.45 -5.98
C ALA A 18 9.72 -1.46 -5.94
N ALA A 19 9.54 -0.26 -6.49
CA ALA A 19 10.55 0.79 -6.44
C ALA A 19 10.86 1.23 -5.01
N THR A 20 9.81 1.35 -4.17
CA THR A 20 9.95 1.71 -2.76
C THR A 20 10.71 0.63 -1.98
N ALA A 21 10.42 -0.66 -2.23
CA ALA A 21 11.13 -1.75 -1.60
C ALA A 21 12.64 -1.72 -1.90
N ARG A 22 13.02 -1.48 -3.17
CA ARG A 22 14.42 -1.31 -3.58
C ARG A 22 15.11 -0.17 -2.82
N GLN A 23 14.48 0.99 -2.81
CA GLN A 23 15.04 2.18 -2.15
C GLN A 23 15.18 2.00 -0.63
N LEU A 24 14.25 1.30 0.02
CA LEU A 24 14.36 0.99 1.44
C LEU A 24 15.49 0.00 1.71
N ALA A 25 15.68 -1.02 0.87
CA ALA A 25 16.81 -1.95 0.98
C ALA A 25 18.15 -1.23 0.79
N GLU A 26 18.28 -0.37 -0.23
CA GLU A 26 19.46 0.49 -0.43
C GLU A 26 19.74 1.41 0.77
N ALA A 27 18.69 1.86 1.46
CA ALA A 27 18.78 2.66 2.70
C ALA A 27 19.11 1.81 3.96
N GLY A 28 19.33 0.50 3.80
CA GLY A 28 19.74 -0.42 4.85
C GLY A 28 18.60 -0.93 5.72
N PHE A 29 17.38 -0.98 5.19
CA PHE A 29 16.29 -1.71 5.82
C PHE A 29 16.28 -3.17 5.36
N GLU A 30 15.93 -4.07 6.27
CA GLU A 30 15.37 -5.36 5.89
C GLU A 30 13.94 -5.14 5.42
N VAL A 31 13.57 -5.64 4.24
CA VAL A 31 12.26 -5.33 3.63
C VAL A 31 11.45 -6.60 3.48
N ILE A 32 10.24 -6.62 4.04
CA ILE A 32 9.22 -7.62 3.73
C ILE A 32 8.42 -7.10 2.54
N CYS A 33 8.55 -7.78 1.40
CA CYS A 33 7.81 -7.52 0.17
C CYS A 33 6.49 -8.30 0.21
N ALA A 34 5.37 -7.63 0.52
CA ALA A 34 4.06 -8.26 0.63
C ALA A 34 3.20 -7.99 -0.62
N ALA A 35 2.77 -9.04 -1.32
CA ALA A 35 1.83 -8.94 -2.44
C ALA A 35 1.29 -10.33 -2.83
N ARG A 36 0.25 -10.36 -3.69
CA ARG A 36 -0.38 -11.60 -4.16
C ARG A 36 0.43 -12.38 -5.19
N ARG A 37 1.27 -11.69 -5.98
CA ARG A 37 2.05 -12.30 -7.06
C ARG A 37 3.38 -12.82 -6.54
N THR A 38 3.35 -14.05 -6.04
CA THR A 38 4.47 -14.72 -5.37
C THR A 38 5.75 -14.66 -6.18
N GLU A 39 5.75 -15.09 -7.44
CA GLU A 39 6.93 -15.12 -8.30
C GLU A 39 7.63 -13.76 -8.43
N ARG A 40 6.83 -12.67 -8.45
CA ARG A 40 7.39 -11.32 -8.59
C ARG A 40 8.03 -10.80 -7.30
N ILE A 41 7.44 -11.08 -6.16
CA ILE A 41 8.01 -10.67 -4.88
C ILE A 41 9.22 -11.54 -4.52
N GLU A 42 9.26 -12.81 -4.90
CA GLU A 42 10.43 -13.67 -4.77
C GLU A 42 11.59 -13.20 -5.65
N ALA A 43 11.31 -12.78 -6.89
CA ALA A 43 12.33 -12.18 -7.75
C ALA A 43 12.87 -10.86 -7.18
N LEU A 44 11.99 -10.02 -6.62
CA LEU A 44 12.39 -8.78 -5.97
C LEU A 44 13.19 -9.05 -4.69
N ASP A 45 12.77 -10.03 -3.89
CA ASP A 45 13.49 -10.50 -2.70
C ASP A 45 14.92 -10.95 -3.03
N ALA A 46 15.06 -11.79 -4.06
CA ALA A 46 16.37 -12.24 -4.54
C ALA A 46 17.27 -11.06 -5.01
N GLU A 47 16.67 -9.99 -5.55
CA GLU A 47 17.38 -8.79 -5.97
C GLU A 47 17.87 -7.95 -4.79
N ILE A 48 17.02 -7.74 -3.77
CA ILE A 48 17.29 -6.78 -2.69
C ILE A 48 17.77 -7.43 -1.38
N GLY A 49 17.73 -8.76 -1.27
CA GLY A 49 18.08 -9.49 -0.05
C GLY A 49 17.09 -9.27 1.08
N GLY A 50 15.81 -9.16 0.76
CA GLY A 50 14.74 -8.95 1.71
C GLY A 50 14.02 -10.23 2.14
N ARG A 51 12.68 -10.17 2.25
CA ARG A 51 11.79 -11.32 2.47
C ARG A 51 10.54 -11.19 1.63
N ALA A 52 10.19 -12.22 0.87
CA ALA A 52 8.94 -12.29 0.11
C ALA A 52 7.84 -12.92 0.97
N LEU A 53 6.67 -12.30 1.04
CA LEU A 53 5.49 -12.85 1.69
C LEU A 53 4.26 -12.71 0.81
N THR A 54 3.70 -13.84 0.36
CA THR A 54 2.43 -13.82 -0.37
C THR A 54 1.30 -13.38 0.56
N CYS A 55 0.69 -12.24 0.23
CA CYS A 55 -0.33 -11.60 1.05
C CYS A 55 -1.37 -10.91 0.15
N ASP A 56 -2.64 -11.25 0.36
CA ASP A 56 -3.77 -10.46 -0.12
C ASP A 56 -4.27 -9.57 1.02
N VAL A 57 -4.13 -8.27 0.87
CA VAL A 57 -4.56 -7.29 1.89
C VAL A 57 -6.08 -7.30 2.13
N THR A 58 -6.86 -7.96 1.27
CA THR A 58 -8.30 -8.15 1.47
C THR A 58 -8.64 -9.38 2.32
N SER A 59 -7.63 -10.20 2.68
CA SER A 59 -7.74 -11.41 3.49
C SER A 59 -7.25 -11.17 4.92
N ASP A 60 -8.13 -11.26 5.90
CA ASP A 60 -7.77 -11.14 7.31
C ASP A 60 -6.72 -12.18 7.72
N ALA A 61 -6.79 -13.41 7.17
CA ALA A 61 -5.83 -14.48 7.46
C ALA A 61 -4.43 -14.18 6.91
N ASP A 62 -4.34 -13.57 5.72
CA ASP A 62 -3.07 -13.20 5.11
C ASP A 62 -2.41 -12.06 5.87
N VAL A 63 -3.21 -11.06 6.26
CA VAL A 63 -2.72 -9.93 7.05
C VAL A 63 -2.29 -10.37 8.46
N ALA A 64 -2.98 -11.34 9.05
CA ALA A 64 -2.55 -11.91 10.32
C ALA A 64 -1.18 -12.62 10.18
N ARG A 65 -0.96 -13.41 9.12
CA ARG A 65 0.35 -14.01 8.84
C ARG A 65 1.45 -12.97 8.62
N LEU A 66 1.13 -11.85 7.95
CA LEU A 66 2.07 -10.73 7.79
C LEU A 66 2.43 -10.13 9.15
N ALA A 67 1.47 -9.95 10.04
CA ALA A 67 1.72 -9.45 11.39
C ALA A 67 2.58 -10.42 12.22
N ASP A 68 2.34 -11.71 12.11
CA ASP A 68 3.17 -12.75 12.77
C ASP A 68 4.60 -12.73 12.25
N GLU A 69 4.81 -12.57 10.94
CA GLU A 69 6.14 -12.48 10.31
C GLU A 69 6.92 -11.23 10.73
N VAL A 70 6.23 -10.11 10.88
CA VAL A 70 6.80 -8.85 11.39
C VAL A 70 7.20 -8.98 12.86
N GLY A 71 6.41 -9.65 13.66
CA GLY A 71 6.62 -9.75 15.10
C GLY A 71 6.36 -8.43 15.83
N GLY A 72 7.14 -8.18 16.88
CA GLY A 72 6.88 -7.10 17.83
C GLY A 72 7.41 -5.71 17.44
N ARG A 73 8.09 -5.53 16.30
CA ARG A 73 8.75 -4.27 15.94
C ARG A 73 8.77 -4.02 14.43
N LEU A 74 8.30 -2.85 14.02
CA LEU A 74 8.30 -2.42 12.62
C LEU A 74 8.69 -0.94 12.52
N ASP A 75 9.78 -0.64 11.83
CA ASP A 75 10.25 0.74 11.70
C ASP A 75 9.51 1.52 10.61
N VAL A 76 9.06 0.85 9.52
CA VAL A 76 8.28 1.48 8.43
C VAL A 76 7.23 0.51 7.89
N LEU A 77 5.98 0.96 7.87
CA LEU A 77 4.90 0.36 7.08
C LEU A 77 4.61 1.24 5.86
N VAL A 78 4.69 0.69 4.65
CA VAL A 78 4.28 1.36 3.43
C VAL A 78 3.02 0.70 2.87
N ASN A 79 1.88 1.35 3.02
CA ASN A 79 0.62 0.97 2.41
C ASN A 79 0.61 1.43 0.94
N SER A 80 1.02 0.54 0.04
CA SER A 80 1.07 0.77 -1.41
C SER A 80 0.23 -0.24 -2.21
N ALA A 81 -0.37 -1.23 -1.54
CA ALA A 81 -1.33 -2.11 -2.18
C ALA A 81 -2.59 -1.31 -2.56
N GLY A 82 -2.92 -1.32 -3.84
CA GLY A 82 -4.07 -0.59 -4.35
C GLY A 82 -4.25 -0.82 -5.85
N GLY A 83 -5.29 -0.23 -6.40
CA GLY A 83 -5.55 -0.31 -7.83
C GLY A 83 -6.80 0.47 -8.23
N ALA A 84 -6.90 0.72 -9.52
CA ALA A 84 -8.07 1.32 -10.15
C ALA A 84 -8.66 0.34 -11.15
N PHE A 85 -9.98 0.28 -11.23
CA PHE A 85 -10.72 -0.56 -12.17
C PHE A 85 -11.73 0.30 -12.91
N GLY A 86 -11.74 0.21 -14.24
CA GLY A 86 -12.64 0.92 -15.11
C GLY A 86 -12.46 2.46 -15.16
N LEU A 87 -13.16 3.07 -16.11
CA LEU A 87 -13.28 4.51 -16.34
C LEU A 87 -14.71 4.89 -16.79
N SER A 88 -15.69 4.12 -16.39
CA SER A 88 -17.09 4.36 -16.80
C SER A 88 -17.66 5.61 -16.12
N PRO A 89 -18.44 6.42 -16.83
CA PRO A 89 -19.26 7.46 -16.22
C PRO A 89 -20.15 6.87 -15.10
N VAL A 90 -20.46 7.66 -14.08
CA VAL A 90 -21.24 7.22 -12.91
C VAL A 90 -22.55 6.52 -13.30
N ALA A 91 -23.25 7.03 -14.33
CA ALA A 91 -24.49 6.44 -14.80
C ALA A 91 -24.36 5.03 -15.42
N GLN A 92 -23.13 4.61 -15.73
CA GLN A 92 -22.82 3.31 -16.38
C GLN A 92 -21.83 2.50 -15.54
N ALA A 93 -21.52 2.97 -14.32
CA ALA A 93 -20.52 2.36 -13.46
C ALA A 93 -20.97 0.98 -12.98
N ASP A 94 -20.04 0.02 -13.00
CA ASP A 94 -20.23 -1.26 -12.34
C ASP A 94 -19.93 -1.13 -10.84
N ILE A 95 -20.94 -1.31 -10.03
CA ILE A 95 -20.83 -1.25 -8.56
C ILE A 95 -19.87 -2.34 -8.03
N SER A 96 -19.75 -3.47 -8.70
CA SER A 96 -18.81 -4.52 -8.29
C SER A 96 -17.35 -4.09 -8.43
N GLU A 97 -17.02 -3.27 -9.45
CA GLU A 97 -15.68 -2.67 -9.58
C GLU A 97 -15.41 -1.66 -8.46
N TRP A 98 -16.42 -0.88 -8.07
CA TRP A 98 -16.30 0.07 -6.96
C TRP A 98 -16.12 -0.64 -5.63
N ASP A 99 -16.91 -1.68 -5.35
CA ASP A 99 -16.75 -2.50 -4.16
C ASP A 99 -15.33 -3.11 -4.10
N ARG A 100 -14.87 -3.69 -5.21
CA ARG A 100 -13.52 -4.24 -5.31
C ARG A 100 -12.44 -3.18 -5.05
N MET A 101 -12.61 -1.96 -5.60
CA MET A 101 -11.68 -0.85 -5.32
C MET A 101 -11.71 -0.49 -3.83
N TYR A 102 -12.89 -0.44 -3.22
CA TYR A 102 -13.03 -0.11 -1.80
C TYR A 102 -12.39 -1.17 -0.90
N GLN A 103 -12.65 -2.45 -1.17
CA GLN A 103 -12.04 -3.57 -0.45
C GLN A 103 -10.52 -3.53 -0.52
N LEU A 104 -9.96 -3.26 -1.69
CA LEU A 104 -8.53 -3.28 -1.91
C LEU A 104 -7.84 -2.04 -1.33
N ASN A 105 -8.30 -0.83 -1.71
CA ASN A 105 -7.60 0.41 -1.37
C ASN A 105 -7.90 0.90 0.05
N VAL A 106 -9.15 0.78 0.51
CA VAL A 106 -9.57 1.35 1.81
C VAL A 106 -9.48 0.31 2.91
N LEU A 107 -10.26 -0.78 2.79
CA LEU A 107 -10.31 -1.80 3.84
C LEU A 107 -9.03 -2.63 3.92
N GLY A 108 -8.34 -2.87 2.78
CA GLY A 108 -7.03 -3.50 2.77
C GLY A 108 -5.99 -2.67 3.53
N THR A 109 -5.92 -1.38 3.21
CA THR A 109 -5.03 -0.43 3.91
C THR A 109 -5.36 -0.32 5.41
N GLU A 110 -6.64 -0.35 5.78
CA GLU A 110 -7.06 -0.36 7.19
C GLU A 110 -6.61 -1.64 7.90
N ARG A 111 -6.82 -2.81 7.29
CA ARG A 111 -6.40 -4.11 7.84
C ARG A 111 -4.92 -4.17 8.11
N ASP A 112 -4.10 -3.82 7.11
CA ASP A 112 -2.64 -3.77 7.23
C ASP A 112 -2.22 -2.82 8.34
N THR A 113 -2.77 -1.61 8.33
CA THR A 113 -2.45 -0.58 9.33
C THR A 113 -2.84 -1.06 10.72
N ARG A 114 -4.05 -1.52 10.94
CA ARG A 114 -4.53 -2.00 12.24
C ARG A 114 -3.69 -3.15 12.78
N ALA A 115 -3.37 -4.13 11.94
CA ALA A 115 -2.63 -5.31 12.36
C ALA A 115 -1.18 -4.99 12.72
N LEU A 116 -0.54 -4.06 11.99
CA LEU A 116 0.89 -3.75 12.13
C LEU A 116 1.16 -2.54 13.03
N LEU A 117 0.16 -1.72 13.33
CA LEU A 117 0.31 -0.51 14.13
C LEU A 117 0.95 -0.73 15.51
N PRO A 118 0.62 -1.80 16.27
CA PRO A 118 1.30 -2.07 17.53
C PRO A 118 2.82 -2.21 17.38
N ALA A 119 3.30 -2.89 16.33
CA ALA A 119 4.72 -3.06 16.03
C ALA A 119 5.37 -1.73 15.61
N VAL A 120 4.65 -0.89 14.83
CA VAL A 120 5.11 0.46 14.46
C VAL A 120 5.25 1.35 15.70
N VAL A 121 4.28 1.32 16.61
CA VAL A 121 4.33 2.07 17.88
C VAL A 121 5.53 1.63 18.72
N ALA A 122 5.75 0.33 18.87
CA ALA A 122 6.89 -0.22 19.61
C ALA A 122 8.25 0.22 19.05
N ALA A 123 8.34 0.40 17.72
CA ALA A 123 9.53 0.90 17.04
C ALA A 123 9.68 2.42 17.07
N ARG A 124 8.66 3.18 17.46
CA ARG A 124 8.54 4.63 17.20
C ARG A 124 8.70 4.94 15.72
N GLY A 125 8.08 4.10 14.89
CA GLY A 125 8.27 4.00 13.47
C GLY A 125 7.45 5.00 12.65
N ALA A 126 7.17 4.60 11.41
CA ALA A 126 6.38 5.39 10.48
C ALA A 126 5.36 4.54 9.73
N VAL A 127 4.19 5.11 9.47
CA VAL A 127 3.21 4.59 8.50
C VAL A 127 3.16 5.54 7.32
N VAL A 128 3.33 5.01 6.12
CA VAL A 128 3.26 5.76 4.85
C VAL A 128 2.06 5.27 4.06
N PHE A 129 1.18 6.17 3.68
CA PHE A 129 0.04 5.93 2.80
C PHE A 129 0.37 6.43 1.40
N VAL A 130 0.29 5.55 0.41
CA VAL A 130 0.44 5.92 -1.00
C VAL A 130 -0.95 6.15 -1.58
N THR A 131 -1.41 7.40 -1.48
CA THR A 131 -2.71 7.83 -1.99
C THR A 131 -2.64 8.20 -3.47
N SER A 132 -3.16 9.32 -3.88
CA SER A 132 -3.10 9.85 -5.25
C SER A 132 -3.54 11.30 -5.28
N THR A 133 -3.10 12.08 -6.25
CA THR A 133 -3.71 13.39 -6.59
C THR A 133 -5.20 13.26 -6.94
N ALA A 134 -5.67 12.07 -7.30
CA ALA A 134 -7.10 11.75 -7.46
C ALA A 134 -7.92 11.91 -6.16
N ALA A 135 -7.26 11.95 -5.00
CA ALA A 135 -7.91 12.27 -3.73
C ALA A 135 -8.27 13.75 -3.58
N ASP A 136 -7.61 14.63 -4.35
CA ASP A 136 -7.79 16.08 -4.32
C ASP A 136 -8.57 16.60 -5.52
N ALA A 137 -8.39 16.00 -6.69
CA ALA A 137 -8.94 16.47 -7.96
C ALA A 137 -9.67 15.34 -8.68
N ALA A 138 -10.99 15.52 -8.82
CA ALA A 138 -11.83 14.60 -9.59
C ALA A 138 -11.57 14.74 -11.10
N TYR A 139 -11.77 13.65 -11.83
CA TYR A 139 -11.73 13.62 -13.29
C TYR A 139 -12.84 12.73 -13.84
N GLU A 140 -13.22 12.94 -15.10
CA GLU A 140 -14.28 12.21 -15.77
C GLU A 140 -13.98 10.69 -15.79
N GLY A 141 -14.97 9.86 -15.45
CA GLY A 141 -14.84 8.41 -15.32
C GLY A 141 -14.04 7.95 -14.08
N GLY A 142 -13.50 8.88 -13.31
CA GLY A 142 -12.66 8.58 -12.15
C GLY A 142 -13.38 8.42 -10.82
N ALA A 143 -14.71 8.55 -10.77
CA ALA A 143 -15.46 8.71 -9.52
C ALA A 143 -15.18 7.60 -8.50
N GLY A 144 -15.13 6.32 -8.89
CA GLY A 144 -14.82 5.21 -8.00
C GLY A 144 -13.41 5.31 -7.42
N TYR A 145 -12.42 5.55 -8.27
CA TYR A 145 -11.02 5.66 -7.84
C TYR A 145 -10.76 6.93 -7.00
N CYS A 146 -11.30 8.08 -7.41
CA CYS A 146 -11.22 9.31 -6.63
C CYS A 146 -11.83 9.12 -5.24
N GLY A 147 -12.99 8.46 -5.16
CA GLY A 147 -13.67 8.18 -3.91
C GLY A 147 -12.81 7.33 -2.95
N VAL A 148 -12.22 6.23 -3.43
CA VAL A 148 -11.39 5.38 -2.57
C VAL A 148 -10.09 6.06 -2.15
N LYS A 149 -9.46 6.86 -3.01
CA LYS A 149 -8.24 7.58 -2.66
C LYS A 149 -8.50 8.74 -1.69
N ALA A 150 -9.66 9.40 -1.79
CA ALA A 150 -10.11 10.36 -0.79
C ALA A 150 -10.37 9.69 0.57
N ALA A 151 -10.95 8.48 0.58
CA ALA A 151 -11.15 7.71 1.81
C ALA A 151 -9.80 7.31 2.46
N GLU A 152 -8.82 6.81 1.70
CA GLU A 152 -7.48 6.51 2.21
C GLU A 152 -6.80 7.75 2.81
N ARG A 153 -6.94 8.90 2.15
CA ARG A 153 -6.42 10.17 2.66
C ARG A 153 -7.04 10.55 4.00
N MET A 154 -8.36 10.40 4.14
CA MET A 154 -9.05 10.67 5.41
C MET A 154 -8.64 9.68 6.49
N LEU A 155 -8.41 8.41 6.17
CA LEU A 155 -7.86 7.42 7.09
C LEU A 155 -6.50 7.86 7.62
N ALA A 156 -5.57 8.25 6.74
CA ALA A 156 -4.27 8.78 7.14
C ALA A 156 -4.37 10.05 8.00
N GLY A 157 -5.33 10.94 7.66
CA GLY A 157 -5.61 12.15 8.42
C GLY A 157 -6.12 11.85 9.83
N SER A 158 -7.07 10.93 9.97
CA SER A 158 -7.61 10.51 11.26
C SER A 158 -6.55 9.86 12.15
N LEU A 159 -5.79 8.93 11.58
CA LEU A 159 -4.70 8.26 12.28
C LEU A 159 -3.65 9.26 12.79
N ARG A 160 -3.36 10.31 12.03
CA ARG A 160 -2.44 11.38 12.43
C ARG A 160 -2.93 12.15 13.66
N LEU A 161 -4.25 12.33 13.80
CA LEU A 161 -4.86 12.95 14.97
C LEU A 161 -4.86 12.01 16.18
N GLU A 162 -5.10 10.71 15.98
CA GLU A 162 -5.09 9.69 17.03
C GLU A 162 -3.71 9.50 17.66
N PHE A 163 -2.65 9.74 16.88
CA PHE A 163 -1.26 9.54 17.30
C PHE A 163 -0.45 10.85 17.43
N TYR A 164 -1.13 12.01 17.58
CA TYR A 164 -0.46 13.31 17.60
C TYR A 164 0.55 13.48 18.76
N ASP A 165 0.31 12.81 19.89
CA ASP A 165 1.12 12.84 21.10
C ASP A 165 2.09 11.65 21.23
N GLN A 166 2.12 10.77 20.23
CA GLN A 166 2.95 9.57 20.20
C GLN A 166 4.09 9.71 19.20
N PRO A 167 5.23 9.05 19.45
CA PRO A 167 6.40 9.16 18.59
C PRO A 167 6.27 8.28 17.33
N VAL A 168 5.13 8.34 16.65
CA VAL A 168 4.84 7.65 15.39
C VAL A 168 4.65 8.70 14.30
N ARG A 169 5.25 8.48 13.15
CA ARG A 169 5.10 9.37 11.99
C ARG A 169 4.05 8.81 11.05
N ILE A 170 3.02 9.59 10.77
CA ILE A 170 2.00 9.27 9.77
C ILE A 170 2.21 10.17 8.57
N THR A 171 2.57 9.59 7.44
CA THR A 171 2.91 10.31 6.21
C THR A 171 1.98 9.89 5.09
N GLU A 172 1.54 10.85 4.30
CA GLU A 172 0.84 10.63 3.04
C GLU A 172 1.75 11.05 1.89
N ILE A 173 1.84 10.20 0.88
CA ILE A 173 2.44 10.51 -0.42
C ILE A 173 1.31 10.45 -1.44
N SER A 174 1.11 11.56 -2.17
CA SER A 174 0.04 11.74 -3.15
C SER A 174 0.64 11.82 -4.57
N PRO A 175 0.95 10.69 -5.22
CA PRO A 175 1.51 10.70 -6.56
C PRO A 175 0.52 11.25 -7.59
N GLY A 176 1.04 11.95 -8.59
CA GLY A 176 0.35 12.24 -9.83
C GLY A 176 0.40 11.05 -10.79
N MET A 177 0.48 11.33 -12.09
CA MET A 177 0.66 10.30 -13.10
C MET A 177 2.12 9.79 -13.04
N VAL A 178 2.28 8.56 -12.54
CA VAL A 178 3.56 7.87 -12.50
C VAL A 178 3.56 6.79 -13.57
N ARG A 179 4.53 6.82 -14.48
CA ARG A 179 4.69 5.77 -15.47
C ARG A 179 5.11 4.48 -14.77
N THR A 180 4.25 3.49 -14.79
CA THR A 180 4.51 2.14 -14.29
C THR A 180 4.05 1.12 -15.34
N ASP A 181 4.67 -0.06 -15.36
CA ASP A 181 4.39 -1.07 -16.38
C ASP A 181 2.97 -1.66 -16.31
N GLU A 182 2.21 -1.38 -15.26
CA GLU A 182 0.97 -2.12 -15.00
C GLU A 182 -0.27 -1.29 -14.67
N PHE A 183 -0.15 -0.03 -14.28
CA PHE A 183 -1.33 0.73 -13.87
C PHE A 183 -2.35 0.85 -15.00
N SER A 184 -1.89 1.24 -16.19
CA SER A 184 -2.77 1.33 -17.37
C SER A 184 -3.26 -0.03 -17.82
N LEU A 185 -2.40 -1.06 -17.81
CA LEU A 185 -2.79 -2.43 -18.16
C LEU A 185 -3.90 -2.95 -17.24
N VAL A 186 -3.77 -2.80 -15.93
CA VAL A 186 -4.76 -3.28 -14.95
C VAL A 186 -6.07 -2.51 -15.04
N ARG A 187 -5.99 -1.19 -15.28
CA ARG A 187 -7.15 -0.31 -15.31
C ARG A 187 -7.91 -0.35 -16.63
N LEU A 188 -7.19 -0.37 -17.74
CA LEU A 188 -7.71 -0.15 -19.09
C LEU A 188 -7.53 -1.35 -20.01
N GLY A 189 -6.79 -2.37 -19.58
CA GLY A 189 -6.43 -3.53 -20.41
C GLY A 189 -5.37 -3.23 -21.48
N ASP A 190 -4.78 -2.03 -21.48
CA ASP A 190 -3.79 -1.60 -22.45
C ASP A 190 -2.60 -0.90 -21.76
N PRO A 191 -1.38 -1.41 -21.90
CA PRO A 191 -0.19 -0.78 -21.30
C PRO A 191 0.24 0.50 -22.01
N ALA A 192 -0.29 0.79 -23.21
CA ALA A 192 0.10 1.96 -24.01
C ALA A 192 -0.70 3.24 -23.67
N LEU A 193 -1.78 3.09 -22.89
CA LEU A 193 -2.63 4.18 -22.43
C LEU A 193 -2.23 4.60 -21.03
#